data_e543c033e7f688bcf20e3fca6d374673
#
_entry.id   e543c033e7f688bcf20e3fca6d374673
#
_cell.length_a   1.000
_cell.length_b   1.000
_cell.length_c   1.000
_cell.angle_alpha   90.00
_cell.angle_beta   90.00
_cell.angle_gamma   90.00
#
_symmetry.space_group_name_H-M   'P 1'
#
loop_
_entity.id
_entity.type
_entity.pdbx_description
1 polymer ?
#
loop_
_entity_poly.entity_id
_entity_poly.type
_entity_poly.pdbx_seq_one_letter_code
_entity_poly.pdbx_strand_id
1 'polypeptide(L)' 'GMVKAVCSGDLKILEIHIEPSLHAAGDLPMIQDLTAAAVNAALANAQRSVQEELQRTSGGLDLAGLFSPGGGSTG' A
#
# COMPACT_ATOMS: atom_id res chain seq x y z
N GLY A 1 11.90 -4.66 -9.32
CA GLY A 1 11.88 -3.87 -10.50
C GLY A 1 12.97 -2.83 -10.58
N MET A 2 12.91 -2.06 -11.62
CA MET A 2 13.93 -1.05 -11.87
C MET A 2 13.81 0.14 -10.92
N VAL A 3 12.61 0.41 -10.44
CA VAL A 3 12.36 1.43 -9.43
C VAL A 3 11.51 0.79 -8.35
N LYS A 4 11.88 1.03 -7.10
CA LYS A 4 11.20 0.47 -5.95
C LYS A 4 10.88 1.58 -4.97
N ALA A 5 9.67 1.61 -4.47
CA ALA A 5 9.27 2.57 -3.45
C ALA A 5 8.91 1.83 -2.16
N VAL A 6 9.28 2.42 -1.04
CA VAL A 6 8.98 1.88 0.29
C VAL A 6 8.00 2.83 0.97
N CYS A 7 6.87 2.28 1.40
CA CYS A 7 5.78 3.05 2.00
C CYS A 7 5.50 2.54 3.39
N SER A 8 5.28 3.46 4.33
CA SER A 8 4.93 3.10 5.69
C SER A 8 3.44 2.82 5.82
N GLY A 9 3.04 2.27 6.97
CA GLY A 9 1.64 1.95 7.23
C GLY A 9 0.73 3.17 7.31
N ASP A 10 1.30 4.36 7.54
CA ASP A 10 0.53 5.60 7.52
C ASP A 10 0.58 6.26 6.14
N LEU A 11 0.93 5.50 5.10
CA LEU A 11 0.87 5.91 3.70
C LEU A 11 1.84 7.04 3.38
N LYS A 12 3.01 6.99 3.97
CA LYS A 12 4.09 7.93 3.65
C LYS A 12 5.19 7.19 2.91
N ILE A 13 5.68 7.79 1.85
CA ILE A 13 6.80 7.23 1.11
C ILE A 13 8.07 7.52 1.89
N LEU A 14 8.77 6.48 2.28
CA LEU A 14 9.99 6.59 3.08
C LEU A 14 11.24 6.63 2.22
N GLU A 15 11.27 5.84 1.14
CA GLU A 15 12.43 5.71 0.28
C GLU A 15 12.01 5.42 -1.13
N ILE A 16 12.83 5.84 -2.08
CA ILE A 16 12.70 5.45 -3.47
C ILE A 16 14.07 5.00 -3.92
N HIS A 17 14.13 3.77 -4.44
CA HIS A 17 15.36 3.18 -4.95
C HIS A 17 15.28 3.10 -6.45
N ILE A 18 16.23 3.70 -7.13
CA ILE A 18 16.31 3.68 -8.59
C ILE A 18 17.55 2.88 -8.95
N GLU A 19 17.37 1.90 -9.83
CA GLU A 19 18.50 1.07 -10.23
C GLU A 19 19.52 1.92 -11.00
N PRO A 20 20.81 1.80 -10.68
CA PRO A 20 21.81 2.65 -11.33
C PRO A 20 21.83 2.55 -12.84
N SER A 21 21.46 1.39 -13.39
CA SER A 21 21.42 1.22 -14.84
C SER A 21 20.41 2.15 -15.50
N LEU A 22 19.34 2.52 -14.81
CA LEU A 22 18.38 3.47 -15.34
C LEU A 22 18.97 4.87 -15.45
N HIS A 23 19.73 5.26 -14.45
CA HIS A 23 20.42 6.53 -14.47
C HIS A 23 21.43 6.58 -15.61
N ALA A 24 22.18 5.49 -15.79
CA ALA A 24 23.16 5.41 -16.86
C ALA A 24 22.51 5.45 -18.24
N ALA A 25 21.30 4.94 -18.38
CA ALA A 25 20.59 4.97 -19.66
C ALA A 25 20.16 6.38 -20.06
N GLY A 26 20.00 7.27 -19.09
CA GLY A 26 19.71 8.67 -19.39
C GLY A 26 18.31 8.95 -19.90
N ASP A 27 17.38 8.03 -19.78
CA ASP A 27 16.00 8.22 -20.23
C ASP A 27 15.15 8.77 -19.09
N LEU A 28 15.22 10.06 -18.88
CA LEU A 28 14.52 10.69 -17.77
C LEU A 28 13.01 10.49 -17.81
N PRO A 29 12.32 10.63 -18.94
CA PRO A 29 10.89 10.38 -18.98
C PRO A 29 10.54 8.97 -18.54
N MET A 30 11.32 7.96 -18.92
CA MET A 30 11.08 6.60 -18.49
C MET A 30 11.25 6.45 -16.98
N ILE A 31 12.30 7.08 -16.43
CA ILE A 31 12.53 7.03 -14.98
C ILE A 31 11.37 7.66 -14.24
N GLN A 32 10.87 8.79 -14.74
CA GLN A 32 9.74 9.46 -14.13
C GLN A 32 8.49 8.58 -14.11
N ASP A 33 8.21 7.94 -15.24
CA ASP A 33 7.05 7.05 -15.35
C ASP A 33 7.18 5.84 -14.44
N LEU A 34 8.35 5.23 -14.40
CA LEU A 34 8.58 4.06 -13.56
C LEU A 34 8.51 4.44 -12.09
N THR A 35 8.99 5.63 -11.73
CA THR A 35 8.92 6.10 -10.35
C THR A 35 7.47 6.32 -9.93
N ALA A 36 6.67 6.95 -10.78
CA ALA A 36 5.26 7.15 -10.47
C ALA A 36 4.54 5.81 -10.29
N ALA A 37 4.83 4.85 -11.17
CA ALA A 37 4.22 3.54 -11.07
C ALA A 37 4.63 2.83 -9.77
N ALA A 38 5.91 2.93 -9.40
CA ALA A 38 6.41 2.30 -8.18
C ALA A 38 5.77 2.92 -6.94
N VAL A 39 5.64 4.24 -6.91
CA VAL A 39 5.00 4.93 -5.78
C VAL A 39 3.54 4.51 -5.67
N ASN A 40 2.82 4.50 -6.78
CA ASN A 40 1.42 4.10 -6.77
C ASN A 40 1.24 2.66 -6.33
N ALA A 41 2.12 1.77 -6.78
CA ALA A 41 2.07 0.37 -6.36
C ALA A 41 2.35 0.22 -4.87
N ALA A 42 3.32 0.97 -4.35
CA ALA A 42 3.65 0.92 -2.93
C ALA A 42 2.49 1.42 -2.08
N LEU A 43 1.84 2.50 -2.50
CA LEU A 43 0.69 3.03 -1.77
C LEU A 43 -0.48 2.05 -1.80
N ALA A 44 -0.74 1.44 -2.95
CA ALA A 44 -1.81 0.46 -3.06
C ALA A 44 -1.54 -0.76 -2.18
N ASN A 45 -0.30 -1.23 -2.17
CA ASN A 45 0.07 -2.36 -1.32
C ASN A 45 -0.07 -2.02 0.16
N ALA A 46 0.34 -0.81 0.56
CA ALA A 46 0.22 -0.37 1.94
C ALA A 46 -1.24 -0.28 2.35
N GLN A 47 -2.11 0.27 1.50
CA GLN A 47 -3.53 0.35 1.78
C GLN A 47 -4.14 -1.03 1.94
N ARG A 48 -3.77 -1.97 1.07
CA ARG A 48 -4.26 -3.34 1.16
C ARG A 48 -3.80 -4.00 2.46
N SER A 49 -2.55 -3.79 2.84
CA SER A 49 -2.03 -4.36 4.09
C SER A 49 -2.76 -3.81 5.30
N VAL A 50 -3.05 -2.51 5.31
CA VAL A 50 -3.80 -1.91 6.40
C VAL A 50 -5.21 -2.50 6.46
N GLN A 51 -5.87 -2.65 5.32
CA GLN A 51 -7.19 -3.24 5.28
C GLN A 51 -7.19 -4.68 5.75
N GLU A 52 -6.20 -5.46 5.33
CA GLU A 52 -6.08 -6.84 5.78
C GLU A 52 -5.88 -6.93 7.29
N GLU A 53 -5.08 -6.02 7.81
CA GLU A 53 -4.84 -5.99 9.26
C GLU A 53 -6.11 -5.63 10.01
N LEU A 54 -6.87 -4.67 9.52
CA LEU A 54 -8.14 -4.29 10.13
C LEU A 54 -9.14 -5.41 10.07
N GLN A 55 -9.21 -6.13 8.96
CA GLN A 55 -10.11 -7.26 8.83
C GLN A 55 -9.74 -8.38 9.79
N ARG A 56 -8.45 -8.65 9.95
CA ARG A 56 -7.98 -9.65 10.86
C ARG A 56 -8.34 -9.28 12.30
N THR A 57 -8.12 -8.02 12.65
CA THR A 57 -8.46 -7.51 13.97
C THR A 57 -9.96 -7.53 14.18
N SER A 58 -10.72 -7.12 13.18
CA SER A 58 -12.18 -7.13 13.28
C SER A 58 -12.71 -8.53 13.47
N GLY A 59 -12.14 -9.50 12.78
CA GLY A 59 -12.55 -10.87 12.97
C GLY A 59 -12.30 -11.34 14.39
N GLY A 60 -11.16 -10.95 14.96
CA GLY A 60 -10.86 -11.31 16.33
C GLY A 60 -11.70 -10.59 17.34
N LEU A 61 -12.06 -9.35 17.06
CA LEU A 61 -12.84 -8.54 17.98
C LEU A 61 -14.32 -8.54 17.66
N ASP A 62 -14.71 -9.12 16.54
CA ASP A 62 -16.10 -9.15 16.13
C ASP A 62 -16.72 -7.76 16.09
N LEU A 63 -16.02 -6.85 15.45
CA LEU A 63 -16.50 -5.47 15.35
C LEU A 63 -17.81 -5.40 14.59
N ALA A 64 -18.02 -6.29 13.64
CA ALA A 64 -19.28 -6.30 12.91
C ALA A 64 -20.44 -6.57 13.85
N GLY A 65 -20.26 -7.43 14.80
CA GLY A 65 -21.28 -7.67 15.79
C GLY A 65 -21.55 -6.48 16.68
N LEU A 66 -20.50 -5.71 16.98
CA LEU A 66 -20.65 -4.53 17.80
C LEU A 66 -21.40 -3.42 17.08
N PHE A 67 -21.21 -3.31 15.76
CA PHE A 67 -21.80 -2.24 14.99
C PHE A 67 -23.08 -2.63 14.29
N SER A 68 -23.44 -3.87 14.34
CA SER A 68 -24.64 -4.36 13.69
C SER A 68 -25.66 -4.72 14.78
N PRO A 69 -26.45 -3.77 15.19
CA PRO A 69 -27.37 -4.07 16.29
C PRO A 69 -28.38 -5.04 15.82
N GLY A 70 -28.52 -5.47 15.17
CA GLY A 70 -29.33 -6.47 14.91
C GLY A 70 -28.67 -7.72 14.73
N GLY A 71 -27.90 -7.30 14.97
CA GLY A 71 -27.54 -7.84 14.78
C GLY A 71 -27.06 -8.36 14.82
N GLY A 72 -27.26 -8.08 14.97
CA GLY A 72 -26.93 -8.22 14.80
C GLY A 72 -26.95 -9.13 14.61
N SER A 73 -27.07 -9.20 14.73
CA SER A 73 -27.10 -9.74 14.45
C SER A 73 -27.37 -10.25 13.83
N THR A 74 -27.52 -10.48 13.71
CA THR A 74 -27.79 -10.71 13.11
C THR A 74 -28.17 -10.44 12.73
N GLY A 75 -28.09 -10.31 12.73
CA GLY A 75 -28.36 -9.76 12.29
C GLY A 75 -28.31 -9.48 12.41
#